data_351a848a8eb2c5e10fd9683f58886f33
#
_entry.id   351a848a8eb2c5e10fd9683f58886f33
#
_cell.length_a   1.000
_cell.length_b   1.000
_cell.length_c   1.000
_cell.angle_alpha   90.00
_cell.angle_beta   90.00
_cell.angle_gamma   90.00
#
_symmetry.space_group_name_H-M   'P 1'
#
loop_
_entity.id
_entity.type
_entity.pdbx_description
1 polymer ?
#
loop_
_entity_poly.entity_id
_entity_poly.type
_entity_poly.pdbx_seq_one_letter_code
_entity_poly.pdbx_strand_id
1 'polypeptide(L)'
;MSRFLSSVHAALTPYTPGEQPRDQQYTKLNTNESPFPPSPLVQAAAAGAAGSLNLYNDPACTALREAAALLWGVRPENIMPVNGSDEILYFAFLTFCDGTRPIAFPDISYGFYPVYADLMHIPAHIIPLREDFSIDPEDYAALGENIVIANPNAPTGMALSPGQIEAVVRSNPDNVVIIDEAYVDFGAESCVGLISKYDNLLVTRTFSKSRSLAGARLGFGIGSEELIRDLNTIRYSVHPYNVNSMTQAAGAAAIADDAYYEENCRRIEEIRAYAAGELIALGFEVLPSKANFLFARSPDIRGGELYRKLKERGVLVRWFASDRIRDFTRITVGTREQMDILLDRVRNILEERGANP
;
A
#
# COMPACT_ATOMS: atom_id res chain seq x y z
N MET A 1 -27.14 6.65 12.27
CA MET A 1 -26.56 7.85 11.64
C MET A 1 -27.39 9.06 12.02
N SER A 2 -26.82 10.29 12.04
CA SER A 2 -27.59 11.49 12.37
C SER A 2 -28.56 11.84 11.24
N ARG A 3 -29.64 12.57 11.56
CA ARG A 3 -30.62 13.07 10.57
C ARG A 3 -30.02 14.09 9.58
N PHE A 4 -28.80 14.54 9.80
CA PHE A 4 -28.11 15.54 9.01
C PHE A 4 -27.17 14.94 7.96
N LEU A 5 -26.92 13.62 8.01
CA LEU A 5 -26.13 12.97 6.96
C LEU A 5 -26.88 13.03 5.64
N SER A 6 -26.17 13.47 4.58
CA SER A 6 -26.74 13.48 3.23
C SER A 6 -27.20 12.07 2.84
N SER A 7 -28.38 12.00 2.20
CA SER A 7 -28.92 10.73 1.71
C SER A 7 -27.99 10.02 0.72
N VAL A 8 -27.18 10.77 -0.01
CA VAL A 8 -26.17 10.28 -0.95
C VAL A 8 -25.15 9.38 -0.27
N HIS A 9 -24.81 9.65 1.01
CA HIS A 9 -23.83 8.88 1.77
C HIS A 9 -24.45 7.94 2.82
N ALA A 10 -25.78 7.80 2.83
CA ALA A 10 -26.47 7.03 3.87
C ALA A 10 -26.11 5.54 3.90
N ALA A 11 -25.75 4.97 2.73
CA ALA A 11 -25.38 3.56 2.57
C ALA A 11 -23.85 3.33 2.61
N LEU A 12 -23.04 4.39 2.72
CA LEU A 12 -21.58 4.26 2.67
C LEU A 12 -21.04 3.44 3.83
N THR A 13 -20.24 2.43 3.51
CA THR A 13 -19.48 1.64 4.48
C THR A 13 -18.03 2.13 4.51
N PRO A 14 -17.57 2.77 5.60
CA PRO A 14 -16.21 3.29 5.66
C PRO A 14 -15.18 2.17 5.74
N TYR A 15 -13.96 2.48 5.32
CA TYR A 15 -12.80 1.58 5.50
C TYR A 15 -12.58 1.28 6.97
N THR A 16 -12.28 0.00 7.26
CA THR A 16 -11.92 -0.43 8.62
C THR A 16 -10.40 -0.53 8.74
N PRO A 17 -9.74 0.41 9.43
CA PRO A 17 -8.28 0.38 9.62
C PRO A 17 -7.85 -0.83 10.46
N GLY A 18 -6.56 -1.17 10.41
CA GLY A 18 -5.98 -2.15 11.32
C GLY A 18 -6.14 -1.72 12.77
N GLU A 19 -6.47 -2.65 13.63
CA GLU A 19 -6.65 -2.36 15.06
C GLU A 19 -5.34 -1.89 15.72
N GLN A 20 -5.48 -1.03 16.72
CA GLN A 20 -4.38 -0.52 17.55
C GLN A 20 -4.80 -0.58 19.03
N PRO A 21 -4.94 -1.79 19.61
CA PRO A 21 -5.34 -1.96 21.00
C PRO A 21 -4.26 -1.40 21.94
N ARG A 22 -4.69 -0.94 23.13
CA ARG A 22 -3.82 -0.32 24.15
C ARG A 22 -3.93 -1.01 25.52
N ASP A 23 -4.55 -2.17 25.55
CA ASP A 23 -4.82 -2.97 26.75
C ASP A 23 -3.57 -3.70 27.26
N GLN A 24 -2.60 -3.96 26.38
CA GLN A 24 -1.29 -4.53 26.70
C GLN A 24 -0.24 -4.10 25.66
N GLN A 25 1.02 -4.48 25.88
CA GLN A 25 2.08 -4.31 24.88
C GLN A 25 2.03 -5.46 23.86
N TYR A 26 1.97 -5.11 22.59
CA TYR A 26 1.91 -6.07 21.49
C TYR A 26 3.19 -6.06 20.63
N THR A 27 3.58 -7.22 20.14
CA THR A 27 4.41 -7.33 18.94
C THR A 27 3.50 -7.04 17.74
N LYS A 28 3.60 -5.79 17.20
CA LYS A 28 2.68 -5.27 16.20
C LYS A 28 3.11 -5.65 14.80
N LEU A 29 2.42 -6.63 14.18
CA LEU A 29 2.68 -7.17 12.85
C LEU A 29 1.42 -7.16 11.96
N ASN A 30 0.59 -6.09 12.06
CA ASN A 30 -0.74 -6.07 11.42
C ASN A 30 -0.96 -4.96 10.38
N THR A 31 -0.15 -3.90 10.33
CA THR A 31 -0.41 -2.71 9.49
C THR A 31 0.70 -2.41 8.48
N ASN A 32 1.61 -3.34 8.26
CA ASN A 32 2.68 -3.25 7.26
C ASN A 32 3.58 -2.01 7.45
N GLU A 33 3.81 -1.62 8.70
CA GLU A 33 4.76 -0.56 9.04
C GLU A 33 6.19 -1.09 8.94
N SER A 34 7.16 -0.20 8.70
CA SER A 34 8.58 -0.56 8.79
C SER A 34 8.94 -0.84 10.26
N PRO A 35 9.69 -1.93 10.53
CA PRO A 35 10.22 -2.17 11.87
C PRO A 35 11.41 -1.27 12.25
N PHE A 36 11.93 -0.51 11.29
CA PHE A 36 13.05 0.40 11.48
C PHE A 36 12.54 1.85 11.58
N PRO A 37 13.13 2.67 12.47
CA PRO A 37 12.77 4.09 12.58
C PRO A 37 13.20 4.88 11.33
N PRO A 38 12.68 6.11 11.13
CA PRO A 38 13.27 7.05 10.17
C PRO A 38 14.73 7.31 10.48
N SER A 39 15.54 7.57 9.45
CA SER A 39 16.97 7.85 9.65
C SER A 39 17.20 9.11 10.51
N PRO A 40 18.38 9.26 11.16
CA PRO A 40 18.71 10.45 11.91
C PRO A 40 18.62 11.74 11.08
N LEU A 41 18.95 11.69 9.79
CA LEU A 41 18.84 12.82 8.86
C LEU A 41 17.38 13.27 8.72
N VAL A 42 16.46 12.32 8.56
CA VAL A 42 15.02 12.59 8.44
C VAL A 42 14.46 13.18 9.73
N GLN A 43 14.85 12.62 10.89
CA GLN A 43 14.42 13.14 12.19
C GLN A 43 14.88 14.59 12.40
N ALA A 44 16.13 14.91 12.06
CA ALA A 44 16.68 16.24 12.16
C ALA A 44 15.99 17.23 11.21
N ALA A 45 15.73 16.83 9.97
CA ALA A 45 15.04 17.65 8.96
C ALA A 45 13.61 17.99 9.40
N ALA A 46 12.85 17.00 9.89
CA ALA A 46 11.50 17.22 10.40
C ALA A 46 11.49 18.17 11.61
N ALA A 47 12.41 17.96 12.57
CA ALA A 47 12.54 18.82 13.76
C ALA A 47 12.91 20.26 13.37
N GLY A 48 13.82 20.45 12.41
CA GLY A 48 14.20 21.77 11.90
C GLY A 48 13.02 22.52 11.26
N ALA A 49 12.18 21.83 10.48
CA ALA A 49 11.01 22.42 9.86
C ALA A 49 9.92 22.83 10.85
N ALA A 50 9.89 22.24 12.05
CA ALA A 50 8.91 22.57 13.08
C ALA A 50 8.99 24.04 13.55
N GLY A 51 10.17 24.68 13.43
CA GLY A 51 10.37 26.08 13.82
C GLY A 51 9.62 27.11 12.97
N SER A 52 9.09 26.72 11.79
CA SER A 52 8.38 27.59 10.86
C SER A 52 6.92 27.18 10.60
N LEU A 53 6.32 26.39 11.52
CA LEU A 53 4.93 25.92 11.37
C LEU A 53 3.85 27.02 11.43
N ASN A 54 4.21 28.25 11.80
CA ASN A 54 3.35 29.41 11.73
C ASN A 54 3.14 29.94 10.28
N LEU A 55 3.88 29.40 9.31
CA LEU A 55 3.79 29.78 7.91
C LEU A 55 3.22 28.62 7.08
N TYR A 56 2.50 28.96 6.00
CA TYR A 56 2.12 27.98 5.01
C TYR A 56 3.34 27.36 4.33
N ASN A 57 3.26 26.07 4.03
CA ASN A 57 4.26 25.36 3.24
C ASN A 57 4.22 25.75 1.76
N ASP A 58 5.25 25.35 1.01
CA ASP A 58 5.26 25.44 -0.45
C ASP A 58 4.16 24.52 -1.03
N PRO A 59 3.11 25.06 -1.67
CA PRO A 59 2.03 24.24 -2.23
C PRO A 59 2.46 23.40 -3.43
N ALA A 60 3.55 23.78 -4.11
CA ALA A 60 4.14 23.03 -5.22
C ALA A 60 5.08 21.90 -4.73
N CYS A 61 5.45 21.89 -3.45
CA CYS A 61 6.44 20.97 -2.87
C CYS A 61 7.73 20.91 -3.71
N THR A 62 8.23 22.06 -4.18
CA THR A 62 9.26 22.18 -5.22
C THR A 62 10.50 21.33 -4.91
N ALA A 63 11.15 21.55 -3.76
CA ALA A 63 12.36 20.83 -3.38
C ALA A 63 12.14 19.30 -3.26
N LEU A 64 11.01 18.90 -2.69
CA LEU A 64 10.64 17.48 -2.57
C LEU A 64 10.39 16.85 -3.95
N ARG A 65 9.70 17.56 -4.83
CA ARG A 65 9.38 17.10 -6.19
C ARG A 65 10.63 16.97 -7.05
N GLU A 66 11.56 17.93 -6.96
CA GLU A 66 12.86 17.85 -7.65
C GLU A 66 13.71 16.68 -7.15
N ALA A 67 13.78 16.46 -5.83
CA ALA A 67 14.47 15.31 -5.27
C ALA A 67 13.85 13.98 -5.71
N ALA A 68 12.52 13.87 -5.71
CA ALA A 68 11.80 12.68 -6.16
C ALA A 68 11.99 12.42 -7.67
N ALA A 69 12.07 13.48 -8.48
CA ALA A 69 12.34 13.37 -9.91
C ALA A 69 13.72 12.74 -10.19
N LEU A 70 14.73 13.14 -9.43
CA LEU A 70 16.07 12.54 -9.51
C LEU A 70 16.07 11.08 -9.07
N LEU A 71 15.37 10.75 -7.96
CA LEU A 71 15.28 9.38 -7.45
C LEU A 71 14.68 8.41 -8.47
N TRP A 72 13.64 8.82 -9.19
CA TRP A 72 12.92 7.96 -10.12
C TRP A 72 13.29 8.17 -11.59
N GLY A 73 14.24 9.05 -11.90
CA GLY A 73 14.72 9.29 -13.26
C GLY A 73 13.65 9.88 -14.19
N VAL A 74 12.77 10.73 -13.66
CA VAL A 74 11.69 11.41 -14.39
C VAL A 74 11.82 12.93 -14.25
N ARG A 75 10.97 13.70 -14.93
CA ARG A 75 10.97 15.17 -14.78
C ARG A 75 10.10 15.58 -13.58
N PRO A 76 10.38 16.73 -12.93
CA PRO A 76 9.53 17.25 -11.85
C PRO A 76 8.05 17.40 -12.22
N GLU A 77 7.74 17.71 -13.51
CA GLU A 77 6.39 17.84 -14.04
C GLU A 77 5.62 16.52 -14.05
N ASN A 78 6.32 15.38 -13.97
CA ASN A 78 5.74 14.06 -13.91
C ASN A 78 5.34 13.64 -12.49
N ILE A 79 5.56 14.49 -11.46
CA ILE A 79 5.40 14.12 -10.05
C ILE A 79 4.41 15.05 -9.34
N MET A 80 3.52 14.43 -8.57
CA MET A 80 2.61 15.09 -7.63
C MET A 80 2.80 14.52 -6.22
N PRO A 81 3.45 15.25 -5.29
CA PRO A 81 3.49 14.88 -3.87
C PRO A 81 2.11 15.02 -3.22
N VAL A 82 1.77 14.07 -2.35
CA VAL A 82 0.45 13.95 -1.70
C VAL A 82 0.58 13.50 -0.24
N ASN A 83 -0.51 13.62 0.51
CA ASN A 83 -0.59 13.26 1.92
C ASN A 83 -0.84 11.75 2.12
N GLY A 84 0.12 10.92 1.68
CA GLY A 84 0.02 9.47 1.58
C GLY A 84 -0.60 9.00 0.27
N SER A 85 -0.36 7.72 -0.11
CA SER A 85 -0.91 7.18 -1.37
C SER A 85 -2.44 7.13 -1.38
N ASP A 86 -3.09 7.12 -0.23
CA ASP A 86 -4.55 7.20 -0.16
C ASP A 86 -5.08 8.49 -0.81
N GLU A 87 -4.36 9.62 -0.65
CA GLU A 87 -4.78 10.89 -1.24
C GLU A 87 -4.61 10.93 -2.76
N ILE A 88 -3.54 10.36 -3.32
CA ILE A 88 -3.41 10.29 -4.78
C ILE A 88 -4.44 9.35 -5.40
N LEU A 89 -4.76 8.24 -4.75
CA LEU A 89 -5.83 7.36 -5.17
C LEU A 89 -7.19 8.06 -5.13
N TYR A 90 -7.49 8.78 -4.04
CA TYR A 90 -8.69 9.61 -3.94
C TYR A 90 -8.78 10.63 -5.07
N PHE A 91 -7.71 11.37 -5.34
CA PHE A 91 -7.68 12.35 -6.44
C PHE A 91 -7.79 11.65 -7.81
N ALA A 92 -7.17 10.49 -8.02
CA ALA A 92 -7.25 9.78 -9.28
C ALA A 92 -8.69 9.31 -9.58
N PHE A 93 -9.38 8.73 -8.60
CA PHE A 93 -10.78 8.35 -8.75
C PHE A 93 -11.66 9.58 -9.04
N LEU A 94 -11.45 10.68 -8.33
CA LEU A 94 -12.21 11.91 -8.51
C LEU A 94 -11.94 12.60 -9.85
N THR A 95 -10.72 12.46 -10.39
CA THR A 95 -10.31 13.12 -11.65
C THR A 95 -10.73 12.33 -12.88
N PHE A 96 -10.53 11.01 -12.86
CA PHE A 96 -10.60 10.18 -14.06
C PHE A 96 -11.84 9.29 -14.13
N CYS A 97 -12.59 9.14 -13.02
CA CYS A 97 -13.76 8.28 -12.96
C CYS A 97 -15.02 9.08 -12.66
N ASP A 98 -16.15 8.61 -13.17
CA ASP A 98 -17.49 9.13 -12.89
C ASP A 98 -18.56 8.08 -13.21
N GLY A 99 -19.84 8.44 -13.20
CA GLY A 99 -20.95 7.52 -13.52
C GLY A 99 -20.93 6.93 -14.94
N THR A 100 -20.11 7.48 -15.84
CA THR A 100 -19.93 7.04 -17.23
C THR A 100 -18.53 6.48 -17.53
N ARG A 101 -17.60 6.70 -16.63
CA ARG A 101 -16.21 6.22 -16.66
C ARG A 101 -15.96 5.29 -15.46
N PRO A 102 -16.33 4.01 -15.57
CA PRO A 102 -16.18 3.05 -14.50
C PRO A 102 -14.72 2.74 -14.18
N ILE A 103 -14.51 1.99 -13.08
CA ILE A 103 -13.20 1.53 -12.66
C ILE A 103 -13.20 0.02 -12.43
N ALA A 104 -12.17 -0.67 -12.94
CA ALA A 104 -11.96 -2.09 -12.73
C ALA A 104 -10.82 -2.33 -11.71
N PHE A 105 -11.00 -3.31 -10.82
CA PHE A 105 -9.96 -3.72 -9.86
C PHE A 105 -10.19 -5.16 -9.35
N PRO A 106 -9.14 -5.82 -8.78
CA PRO A 106 -9.28 -7.18 -8.26
C PRO A 106 -10.23 -7.28 -7.06
N ASP A 107 -10.94 -8.40 -6.93
CA ASP A 107 -11.85 -8.71 -5.81
C ASP A 107 -11.14 -8.80 -4.46
N ILE A 108 -9.86 -9.25 -4.47
CA ILE A 108 -9.01 -9.33 -3.28
C ILE A 108 -7.81 -8.41 -3.50
N SER A 109 -7.94 -7.17 -3.06
CA SER A 109 -6.93 -6.12 -3.21
C SER A 109 -7.03 -5.09 -2.09
N TYR A 110 -6.50 -3.89 -2.30
CA TYR A 110 -6.53 -2.83 -1.31
C TYR A 110 -7.95 -2.35 -1.01
N GLY A 111 -8.36 -2.45 0.24
CA GLY A 111 -9.75 -2.25 0.66
C GLY A 111 -10.30 -0.82 0.51
N PHE A 112 -9.50 0.16 0.09
CA PHE A 112 -9.98 1.51 -0.21
C PHE A 112 -10.57 1.66 -1.61
N TYR A 113 -10.21 0.82 -2.57
CA TYR A 113 -10.75 0.94 -3.93
C TYR A 113 -12.27 0.90 -3.97
N PRO A 114 -12.96 -0.11 -3.38
CA PRO A 114 -14.41 -0.10 -3.34
C PRO A 114 -14.98 1.08 -2.53
N VAL A 115 -14.29 1.52 -1.47
CA VAL A 115 -14.76 2.67 -0.66
C VAL A 115 -14.76 3.96 -1.48
N TYR A 116 -13.73 4.19 -2.31
CA TYR A 116 -13.70 5.36 -3.19
C TYR A 116 -14.76 5.27 -4.29
N ALA A 117 -14.94 4.10 -4.89
CA ALA A 117 -15.99 3.89 -5.88
C ALA A 117 -17.38 4.18 -5.30
N ASP A 118 -17.68 3.63 -4.12
CA ASP A 118 -18.96 3.87 -3.42
C ASP A 118 -19.13 5.34 -3.02
N LEU A 119 -18.08 5.99 -2.47
CA LEU A 119 -18.10 7.37 -2.03
C LEU A 119 -18.42 8.34 -3.18
N MET A 120 -17.90 8.07 -4.36
CA MET A 120 -18.02 8.92 -5.55
C MET A 120 -19.11 8.42 -6.53
N HIS A 121 -19.84 7.33 -6.18
CA HIS A 121 -20.85 6.71 -7.04
C HIS A 121 -20.31 6.29 -8.40
N ILE A 122 -19.08 5.78 -8.44
CA ILE A 122 -18.43 5.27 -9.63
C ILE A 122 -18.80 3.80 -9.80
N PRO A 123 -19.32 3.36 -10.96
CA PRO A 123 -19.53 1.94 -11.23
C PRO A 123 -18.21 1.17 -11.14
N ALA A 124 -18.19 0.10 -10.34
CA ALA A 124 -17.00 -0.73 -10.14
C ALA A 124 -17.17 -2.10 -10.80
N HIS A 125 -16.19 -2.47 -11.63
CA HIS A 125 -16.06 -3.79 -12.20
C HIS A 125 -15.06 -4.60 -11.36
N ILE A 126 -15.57 -5.56 -10.62
CA ILE A 126 -14.76 -6.39 -9.72
C ILE A 126 -14.28 -7.62 -10.47
N ILE A 127 -12.98 -7.75 -10.67
CA ILE A 127 -12.34 -8.85 -11.41
C ILE A 127 -11.78 -9.87 -10.42
N PRO A 128 -12.25 -11.14 -10.44
CA PRO A 128 -11.76 -12.12 -9.48
C PRO A 128 -10.31 -12.52 -9.76
N LEU A 129 -9.49 -12.61 -8.70
CA LEU A 129 -8.18 -13.25 -8.80
C LEU A 129 -8.32 -14.71 -9.21
N ARG A 130 -7.31 -15.29 -9.86
CA ARG A 130 -7.22 -16.72 -10.15
C ARG A 130 -7.27 -17.54 -8.85
N GLU A 131 -7.40 -18.86 -8.94
CA GLU A 131 -7.48 -19.74 -7.77
C GLU A 131 -6.21 -19.70 -6.91
N ASP A 132 -5.06 -19.49 -7.53
CA ASP A 132 -3.76 -19.32 -6.88
C ASP A 132 -3.49 -17.88 -6.36
N PHE A 133 -4.52 -17.01 -6.41
CA PHE A 133 -4.47 -15.59 -6.04
C PHE A 133 -3.63 -14.70 -6.97
N SER A 134 -3.21 -15.19 -8.14
CA SER A 134 -2.57 -14.36 -9.16
C SER A 134 -3.57 -13.44 -9.86
N ILE A 135 -3.06 -12.30 -10.34
CA ILE A 135 -3.74 -11.44 -11.30
C ILE A 135 -3.37 -11.92 -12.71
N ASP A 136 -4.36 -12.16 -13.56
CA ASP A 136 -4.11 -12.43 -14.98
C ASP A 136 -4.24 -11.11 -15.76
N PRO A 137 -3.18 -10.63 -16.44
CA PRO A 137 -3.24 -9.42 -17.25
C PRO A 137 -4.28 -9.46 -18.38
N GLU A 138 -4.60 -10.64 -18.90
CA GLU A 138 -5.60 -10.81 -19.98
C GLU A 138 -7.01 -10.44 -19.52
N ASP A 139 -7.33 -10.58 -18.23
CA ASP A 139 -8.62 -10.18 -17.69
C ASP A 139 -8.81 -8.66 -17.69
N TYR A 140 -7.73 -7.90 -17.89
CA TYR A 140 -7.71 -6.43 -17.96
C TYR A 140 -7.48 -5.91 -19.39
N ALA A 141 -7.43 -6.80 -20.39
CA ALA A 141 -7.15 -6.39 -21.75
C ALA A 141 -8.37 -5.74 -22.41
N ALA A 142 -8.17 -4.53 -22.97
CA ALA A 142 -9.17 -3.79 -23.76
C ALA A 142 -10.55 -3.67 -23.07
N LEU A 143 -10.56 -3.43 -21.75
CA LEU A 143 -11.81 -3.32 -20.98
C LEU A 143 -12.64 -2.09 -21.35
N GLY A 144 -12.03 -1.02 -21.84
CA GLY A 144 -12.70 0.27 -22.06
C GLY A 144 -13.09 0.98 -20.77
N GLU A 145 -12.45 0.65 -19.65
CA GLU A 145 -12.68 1.16 -18.31
C GLU A 145 -11.36 1.62 -17.70
N ASN A 146 -11.41 2.55 -16.73
CA ASN A 146 -10.23 2.83 -15.94
C ASN A 146 -9.87 1.61 -15.08
N ILE A 147 -8.59 1.43 -14.77
CA ILE A 147 -8.10 0.25 -14.06
C ILE A 147 -7.27 0.69 -12.87
N VAL A 148 -7.40 0.02 -11.71
CA VAL A 148 -6.45 0.14 -10.61
C VAL A 148 -5.98 -1.24 -10.15
N ILE A 149 -4.65 -1.44 -10.13
CA ILE A 149 -4.00 -2.67 -9.68
C ILE A 149 -2.93 -2.31 -8.65
N ALA A 150 -3.00 -2.92 -7.47
CA ALA A 150 -1.91 -2.88 -6.51
C ALA A 150 -0.81 -3.85 -6.96
N ASN A 151 0.42 -3.38 -7.09
CA ASN A 151 1.56 -4.17 -7.54
C ASN A 151 2.85 -3.85 -6.75
N PRO A 152 3.26 -4.68 -5.79
CA PRO A 152 2.66 -5.95 -5.32
C PRO A 152 1.25 -5.81 -4.73
N ASN A 153 0.39 -6.81 -4.99
CA ASN A 153 -0.97 -6.81 -4.49
C ASN A 153 -1.02 -7.00 -2.96
N ALA A 154 -1.92 -6.34 -2.30
CA ALA A 154 -2.22 -6.55 -0.89
C ALA A 154 -3.67 -7.06 -0.75
N PRO A 155 -3.92 -8.21 -0.07
CA PRO A 155 -3.06 -8.83 0.94
C PRO A 155 -2.15 -9.98 0.46
N THR A 156 -2.14 -10.33 -0.82
CA THR A 156 -1.46 -11.55 -1.31
C THR A 156 0.07 -11.43 -1.33
N GLY A 157 0.61 -10.25 -1.57
CA GLY A 157 2.05 -9.99 -1.74
C GLY A 157 2.59 -10.31 -3.13
N MET A 158 1.76 -10.88 -4.00
CA MET A 158 2.15 -11.28 -5.37
C MET A 158 2.29 -10.06 -6.28
N ALA A 159 3.16 -10.15 -7.27
CA ALA A 159 3.45 -9.06 -8.19
C ALA A 159 3.41 -9.49 -9.65
N LEU A 160 2.94 -8.61 -10.51
CA LEU A 160 3.12 -8.66 -11.95
C LEU A 160 4.49 -8.09 -12.32
N SER A 161 5.07 -8.59 -13.40
CA SER A 161 6.27 -8.00 -14.00
C SER A 161 5.94 -6.70 -14.76
N PRO A 162 6.92 -5.81 -15.00
CA PRO A 162 6.71 -4.62 -15.83
C PRO A 162 6.17 -4.94 -17.22
N GLY A 163 6.57 -6.05 -17.83
CA GLY A 163 6.03 -6.48 -19.13
C GLY A 163 4.54 -6.85 -19.10
N GLN A 164 4.08 -7.47 -18.00
CA GLN A 164 2.66 -7.76 -17.79
C GLN A 164 1.85 -6.47 -17.55
N ILE A 165 2.39 -5.55 -16.77
CA ILE A 165 1.79 -4.20 -16.59
C ILE A 165 1.73 -3.45 -17.93
N GLU A 166 2.83 -3.47 -18.71
CA GLU A 166 2.88 -2.84 -20.03
C GLU A 166 1.81 -3.38 -20.99
N ALA A 167 1.53 -4.70 -20.93
CA ALA A 167 0.47 -5.30 -21.74
C ALA A 167 -0.92 -4.73 -21.39
N VAL A 168 -1.23 -4.59 -20.09
CA VAL A 168 -2.48 -3.98 -19.61
C VAL A 168 -2.57 -2.52 -20.05
N VAL A 169 -1.53 -1.71 -19.84
CA VAL A 169 -1.52 -0.29 -20.19
C VAL A 169 -1.73 -0.09 -21.70
N ARG A 170 -0.98 -0.85 -22.51
CA ARG A 170 -1.03 -0.76 -23.97
C ARG A 170 -2.38 -1.16 -24.56
N SER A 171 -3.08 -2.11 -23.94
CA SER A 171 -4.39 -2.58 -24.41
C SER A 171 -5.55 -1.65 -24.03
N ASN A 172 -5.32 -0.64 -23.18
CA ASN A 172 -6.34 0.31 -22.72
C ASN A 172 -5.94 1.77 -23.00
N PRO A 173 -5.63 2.18 -24.24
CA PRO A 173 -5.01 3.47 -24.55
C PRO A 173 -5.90 4.68 -24.22
N ASP A 174 -7.21 4.51 -24.16
CA ASP A 174 -8.19 5.57 -23.93
C ASP A 174 -8.63 5.68 -22.44
N ASN A 175 -8.07 4.84 -21.57
CA ASN A 175 -8.43 4.75 -20.16
C ASN A 175 -7.19 4.84 -19.26
N VAL A 176 -7.32 5.47 -18.11
CA VAL A 176 -6.22 5.58 -17.15
C VAL A 176 -6.01 4.22 -16.45
N VAL A 177 -4.77 3.74 -16.48
CA VAL A 177 -4.32 2.58 -15.72
C VAL A 177 -3.50 3.06 -14.52
N ILE A 178 -4.01 2.80 -13.32
CA ILE A 178 -3.38 3.18 -12.04
C ILE A 178 -2.67 1.95 -11.48
N ILE A 179 -1.37 2.03 -11.31
CA ILE A 179 -0.56 0.99 -10.66
C ILE A 179 -0.12 1.47 -9.28
N ASP A 180 -0.68 0.84 -8.25
CA ASP A 180 -0.38 1.18 -6.86
C ASP A 180 0.84 0.40 -6.38
N GLU A 181 1.99 1.05 -6.39
CA GLU A 181 3.29 0.51 -6.02
C GLU A 181 3.64 0.73 -4.53
N ALA A 182 2.68 0.63 -3.63
CA ALA A 182 2.92 0.85 -2.20
C ALA A 182 3.98 -0.09 -1.60
N TYR A 183 4.26 -1.23 -2.21
CA TYR A 183 5.17 -2.26 -1.71
C TYR A 183 6.31 -2.62 -2.66
N VAL A 184 6.46 -1.94 -3.78
CA VAL A 184 7.40 -2.32 -4.85
C VAL A 184 8.86 -2.39 -4.39
N ASP A 185 9.26 -1.57 -3.42
CA ASP A 185 10.63 -1.48 -2.90
C ASP A 185 11.12 -2.74 -2.15
N PHE A 186 10.26 -3.75 -1.98
CA PHE A 186 10.60 -5.00 -1.28
C PHE A 186 10.86 -6.18 -2.23
N GLY A 187 11.44 -5.91 -3.41
CA GLY A 187 11.90 -6.91 -4.36
C GLY A 187 10.98 -7.12 -5.56
N ALA A 188 10.03 -6.21 -5.83
CA ALA A 188 9.36 -6.12 -7.11
C ALA A 188 10.06 -5.09 -8.03
N GLU A 189 9.69 -5.09 -9.30
CA GLU A 189 10.20 -4.12 -10.26
C GLU A 189 9.17 -3.01 -10.50
N SER A 190 9.61 -1.75 -10.47
CA SER A 190 8.75 -0.59 -10.69
C SER A 190 8.44 -0.40 -12.17
N CYS A 191 7.21 -0.02 -12.46
CA CYS A 191 6.78 0.37 -13.81
C CYS A 191 6.89 1.89 -14.07
N VAL A 192 7.49 2.68 -13.17
CA VAL A 192 7.68 4.14 -13.35
C VAL A 192 8.36 4.46 -14.69
N GLY A 193 9.30 3.67 -15.15
CA GLY A 193 9.96 3.87 -16.45
C GLY A 193 9.01 3.85 -17.66
N LEU A 194 7.84 3.23 -17.54
CA LEU A 194 6.87 3.13 -18.62
C LEU A 194 6.10 4.44 -18.87
N ILE A 195 6.09 5.40 -17.93
CA ILE A 195 5.41 6.70 -18.14
C ILE A 195 5.96 7.52 -19.31
N SER A 196 7.20 7.24 -19.71
CA SER A 196 7.80 7.87 -20.90
C SER A 196 7.24 7.35 -22.22
N LYS A 197 6.58 6.19 -22.20
CA LYS A 197 6.00 5.52 -23.39
C LYS A 197 4.47 5.63 -23.41
N TYR A 198 3.83 5.71 -22.25
CA TYR A 198 2.38 5.63 -22.10
C TYR A 198 1.86 6.81 -21.29
N ASP A 199 1.07 7.64 -21.92
CA ASP A 199 0.48 8.84 -21.32
C ASP A 199 -0.72 8.55 -20.41
N ASN A 200 -1.29 7.34 -20.50
CA ASN A 200 -2.40 6.84 -19.70
C ASN A 200 -1.99 6.07 -18.44
N LEU A 201 -0.69 5.97 -18.11
CA LEU A 201 -0.21 5.30 -16.91
C LEU A 201 -0.02 6.29 -15.75
N LEU A 202 -0.67 6.01 -14.63
CA LEU A 202 -0.43 6.65 -13.34
C LEU A 202 0.15 5.63 -12.35
N VAL A 203 1.37 5.87 -11.86
CA VAL A 203 1.99 5.07 -10.80
C VAL A 203 1.83 5.79 -9.47
N THR A 204 1.37 5.10 -8.42
CA THR A 204 1.32 5.66 -7.07
C THR A 204 2.43 5.08 -6.20
N ARG A 205 3.06 5.91 -5.37
CA ARG A 205 4.13 5.54 -4.45
C ARG A 205 3.83 6.05 -3.05
N THR A 206 4.37 5.37 -2.04
CA THR A 206 4.26 5.83 -0.65
C THR A 206 5.58 5.68 0.10
N PHE A 207 5.86 6.65 0.99
CA PHE A 207 6.96 6.56 1.94
C PHE A 207 6.55 5.92 3.27
N SER A 208 5.30 5.49 3.39
CA SER A 208 4.77 4.85 4.60
C SER A 208 5.40 3.50 4.92
N LYS A 209 5.98 2.82 3.91
CA LYS A 209 6.49 1.45 4.03
C LYS A 209 8.01 1.41 3.99
N SER A 210 8.62 1.51 2.82
CA SER A 210 10.07 1.42 2.64
C SER A 210 10.84 2.54 3.31
N ARG A 211 10.27 3.75 3.37
CA ARG A 211 10.94 4.95 3.92
C ARG A 211 10.61 5.23 5.38
N SER A 212 9.92 4.32 6.09
CA SER A 212 9.60 4.44 7.53
C SER A 212 8.82 5.71 7.92
N LEU A 213 8.03 6.27 6.99
CA LEU A 213 7.31 7.54 7.15
C LEU A 213 5.79 7.36 7.22
N ALA A 214 5.30 6.24 7.75
CA ALA A 214 3.86 5.99 7.87
C ALA A 214 3.12 7.11 8.64
N GLY A 215 3.72 7.60 9.72
CA GLY A 215 3.18 8.71 10.53
C GLY A 215 3.30 10.09 9.88
N ALA A 216 4.26 10.29 8.96
CA ALA A 216 4.44 11.55 8.23
C ALA A 216 3.43 11.72 7.08
N ARG A 217 2.80 10.63 6.62
CA ARG A 217 1.79 10.66 5.56
C ARG A 217 2.34 11.25 4.25
N LEU A 218 3.37 10.66 3.65
CA LEU A 218 3.91 11.09 2.37
C LEU A 218 3.68 10.02 1.29
N GLY A 219 3.17 10.45 0.15
CA GLY A 219 3.00 9.67 -1.07
C GLY A 219 3.19 10.51 -2.33
N PHE A 220 3.11 9.86 -3.48
CA PHE A 220 3.32 10.49 -4.77
C PHE A 220 2.46 9.85 -5.85
N GLY A 221 1.99 10.68 -6.79
CA GLY A 221 1.53 10.26 -8.10
C GLY A 221 2.62 10.55 -9.13
N ILE A 222 2.87 9.61 -10.04
CA ILE A 222 3.88 9.71 -11.09
C ILE A 222 3.22 9.30 -12.41
N GLY A 223 3.21 10.22 -13.39
CA GLY A 223 2.54 9.98 -14.67
C GLY A 223 2.95 10.96 -15.74
N SER A 224 2.26 10.95 -16.88
CA SER A 224 2.45 11.98 -17.92
C SER A 224 2.20 13.36 -17.34
N GLU A 225 2.79 14.39 -17.97
CA GLU A 225 2.59 15.79 -17.55
C GLU A 225 1.10 16.19 -17.61
N GLU A 226 0.35 15.62 -18.55
CA GLU A 226 -1.08 15.88 -18.70
C GLU A 226 -1.89 15.28 -17.54
N LEU A 227 -1.68 14.01 -17.19
CA LEU A 227 -2.32 13.40 -16.03
C LEU A 227 -2.00 14.15 -14.72
N ILE A 228 -0.74 14.55 -14.53
CA ILE A 228 -0.33 15.31 -13.34
C ILE A 228 -0.96 16.70 -13.30
N ARG A 229 -1.16 17.35 -14.45
CA ARG A 229 -1.85 18.64 -14.55
C ARG A 229 -3.33 18.53 -14.16
N ASP A 230 -4.01 17.50 -14.65
CA ASP A 230 -5.42 17.23 -14.32
C ASP A 230 -5.59 16.93 -12.84
N LEU A 231 -4.76 16.06 -12.27
CA LEU A 231 -4.72 15.77 -10.83
C LEU A 231 -4.46 17.02 -9.99
N ASN A 232 -3.54 17.90 -10.41
CA ASN A 232 -3.29 19.17 -9.74
C ASN A 232 -4.49 20.12 -9.81
N THR A 233 -5.28 20.10 -10.87
CA THR A 233 -6.52 20.89 -10.97
C THR A 233 -7.47 20.50 -9.83
N ILE A 234 -7.64 19.23 -9.57
CA ILE A 234 -8.46 18.72 -8.47
C ILE A 234 -7.81 19.03 -7.10
N ARG A 235 -6.51 18.76 -6.93
CA ARG A 235 -5.79 19.03 -5.68
C ARG A 235 -5.93 20.51 -5.27
N TYR A 236 -5.69 21.44 -6.17
CA TYR A 236 -5.81 22.88 -5.87
C TYR A 236 -7.25 23.30 -5.58
N SER A 237 -8.24 22.55 -6.06
CA SER A 237 -9.66 22.80 -5.80
C SER A 237 -10.14 22.23 -4.46
N VAL A 238 -9.47 21.19 -3.94
CA VAL A 238 -9.86 20.47 -2.70
C VAL A 238 -8.93 20.82 -1.54
N HIS A 239 -7.62 20.70 -1.72
CA HIS A 239 -6.63 20.83 -0.65
C HIS A 239 -5.26 21.31 -1.17
N PRO A 240 -5.07 22.62 -1.44
CA PRO A 240 -3.85 23.14 -2.08
C PRO A 240 -2.57 22.98 -1.25
N TYR A 241 -2.66 22.95 0.09
CA TYR A 241 -1.53 22.81 1.02
C TYR A 241 -1.50 21.46 1.70
N ASN A 242 -1.73 20.39 0.95
CA ASN A 242 -1.97 19.05 1.45
C ASN A 242 -0.76 18.41 2.18
N VAL A 243 0.48 18.66 1.73
CA VAL A 243 1.69 18.10 2.35
C VAL A 243 2.34 19.17 3.23
N ASN A 244 2.31 19.00 4.55
CA ASN A 244 2.85 19.96 5.51
C ASN A 244 4.39 20.09 5.42
N SER A 245 4.94 21.20 5.94
CA SER A 245 6.37 21.53 5.84
C SER A 245 7.30 20.49 6.50
N MET A 246 6.92 19.91 7.63
CA MET A 246 7.71 18.86 8.27
C MET A 246 7.78 17.60 7.40
N THR A 247 6.67 17.21 6.78
CA THR A 247 6.61 16.07 5.86
C THR A 247 7.42 16.33 4.58
N GLN A 248 7.37 17.56 4.02
CA GLN A 248 8.19 17.90 2.86
C GLN A 248 9.69 17.80 3.18
N ALA A 249 10.11 18.34 4.29
CA ALA A 249 11.52 18.28 4.75
C ALA A 249 11.95 16.83 5.04
N ALA A 250 11.12 16.06 5.76
CA ALA A 250 11.38 14.65 6.04
C ALA A 250 11.49 13.80 4.77
N GLY A 251 10.62 14.06 3.79
CA GLY A 251 10.62 13.35 2.51
C GLY A 251 11.88 13.63 1.68
N ALA A 252 12.28 14.89 1.56
CA ALA A 252 13.51 15.27 0.86
C ALA A 252 14.75 14.65 1.53
N ALA A 253 14.80 14.66 2.87
CA ALA A 253 15.87 14.02 3.63
C ALA A 253 15.88 12.50 3.47
N ALA A 254 14.72 11.84 3.39
CA ALA A 254 14.62 10.42 3.15
C ALA A 254 15.11 10.01 1.75
N ILE A 255 14.94 10.88 0.77
CA ILE A 255 15.51 10.69 -0.58
C ILE A 255 17.03 10.86 -0.55
N ALA A 256 17.52 11.89 0.15
CA ALA A 256 18.96 12.14 0.26
C ALA A 256 19.73 11.02 1.01
N ASP A 257 19.04 10.27 1.86
CA ASP A 257 19.61 9.14 2.64
C ASP A 257 19.14 7.78 2.09
N ASP A 258 19.10 7.64 0.77
CA ASP A 258 18.54 6.48 0.06
C ASP A 258 19.19 5.16 0.50
N ALA A 259 20.51 5.13 0.67
CA ALA A 259 21.25 3.94 1.09
C ALA A 259 20.77 3.34 2.43
N TYR A 260 20.32 4.18 3.37
CA TYR A 260 19.73 3.71 4.64
C TYR A 260 18.47 2.89 4.41
N TYR A 261 17.63 3.32 3.48
CA TYR A 261 16.36 2.67 3.20
C TYR A 261 16.51 1.46 2.29
N GLU A 262 17.43 1.49 1.33
CA GLU A 262 17.79 0.32 0.52
C GLU A 262 18.27 -0.83 1.41
N GLU A 263 19.16 -0.54 2.37
CA GLU A 263 19.64 -1.53 3.33
C GLU A 263 18.49 -2.07 4.21
N ASN A 264 17.57 -1.22 4.68
CA ASN A 264 16.41 -1.67 5.45
C ASN A 264 15.46 -2.54 4.62
N CYS A 265 15.23 -2.21 3.35
CA CYS A 265 14.43 -3.05 2.45
C CYS A 265 15.08 -4.42 2.26
N ARG A 266 16.41 -4.47 2.00
CA ARG A 266 17.16 -5.73 1.88
C ARG A 266 17.04 -6.59 3.15
N ARG A 267 17.18 -5.99 4.34
CA ARG A 267 16.99 -6.68 5.63
C ARG A 267 15.56 -7.22 5.79
N ILE A 268 14.55 -6.45 5.38
CA ILE A 268 13.15 -6.91 5.41
C ILE A 268 12.96 -8.10 4.47
N GLU A 269 13.56 -8.08 3.29
CA GLU A 269 13.49 -9.20 2.34
C GLU A 269 14.14 -10.47 2.91
N GLU A 270 15.30 -10.36 3.55
CA GLU A 270 15.98 -11.47 4.22
C GLU A 270 15.15 -12.06 5.38
N ILE A 271 14.57 -11.18 6.22
CA ILE A 271 13.72 -11.59 7.33
C ILE A 271 12.42 -12.22 6.81
N ARG A 272 11.85 -11.69 5.73
CA ARG A 272 10.69 -12.26 5.04
C ARG A 272 10.97 -13.69 4.57
N ALA A 273 12.10 -13.90 3.89
CA ALA A 273 12.49 -15.21 3.40
C ALA A 273 12.68 -16.22 4.56
N TYR A 274 13.35 -15.79 5.64
CA TYR A 274 13.49 -16.57 6.86
C TYR A 274 12.14 -16.97 7.45
N ALA A 275 11.26 -16.00 7.70
CA ALA A 275 9.98 -16.26 8.35
C ALA A 275 9.05 -17.12 7.47
N ALA A 276 9.09 -16.95 6.14
CA ALA A 276 8.38 -17.82 5.22
C ALA A 276 8.87 -19.27 5.30
N GLY A 277 10.18 -19.50 5.33
CA GLY A 277 10.78 -20.85 5.49
C GLY A 277 10.35 -21.53 6.79
N GLU A 278 10.39 -20.79 7.91
CA GLU A 278 9.95 -21.32 9.21
C GLU A 278 8.45 -21.65 9.25
N LEU A 279 7.60 -20.79 8.67
CA LEU A 279 6.16 -21.06 8.56
C LEU A 279 5.89 -22.31 7.70
N ILE A 280 6.58 -22.44 6.57
CA ILE A 280 6.48 -23.63 5.71
C ILE A 280 6.91 -24.89 6.48
N ALA A 281 7.99 -24.83 7.26
CA ALA A 281 8.44 -25.95 8.11
C ALA A 281 7.42 -26.31 9.21
N LEU A 282 6.57 -25.36 9.60
CA LEU A 282 5.43 -25.57 10.51
C LEU A 282 4.14 -26.03 9.78
N GLY A 283 4.21 -26.36 8.48
CA GLY A 283 3.10 -26.87 7.70
C GLY A 283 2.18 -25.78 7.08
N PHE A 284 2.57 -24.50 7.13
CA PHE A 284 1.80 -23.44 6.48
C PHE A 284 2.02 -23.44 4.97
N GLU A 285 0.96 -23.13 4.25
CA GLU A 285 1.06 -22.60 2.89
C GLU A 285 1.30 -21.09 2.96
N VAL A 286 2.36 -20.63 2.32
CA VAL A 286 2.76 -19.21 2.27
C VAL A 286 2.81 -18.77 0.82
N LEU A 287 2.01 -17.76 0.45
CA LEU A 287 2.04 -17.22 -0.90
C LEU A 287 3.38 -16.50 -1.18
N PRO A 288 3.90 -16.55 -2.42
CA PRO A 288 5.11 -15.83 -2.77
C PRO A 288 4.88 -14.32 -2.64
N SER A 289 5.70 -13.65 -1.82
CA SER A 289 5.54 -12.23 -1.53
C SER A 289 6.71 -11.40 -2.04
N LYS A 290 6.39 -10.27 -2.65
CA LYS A 290 7.27 -9.16 -3.02
C LYS A 290 6.94 -7.88 -2.22
N ALA A 291 6.32 -8.04 -1.03
CA ALA A 291 5.93 -6.96 -0.12
C ALA A 291 6.62 -7.13 1.25
N ASN A 292 6.41 -6.18 2.16
CA ASN A 292 6.89 -6.28 3.54
C ASN A 292 5.95 -7.07 4.47
N PHE A 293 5.27 -8.06 3.92
CA PHE A 293 4.40 -8.97 4.67
C PHE A 293 4.35 -10.35 4.03
N LEU A 294 3.88 -11.33 4.77
CA LEU A 294 3.54 -12.66 4.33
C LEU A 294 2.03 -12.85 4.36
N PHE A 295 1.51 -13.68 3.46
CA PHE A 295 0.12 -14.11 3.45
C PHE A 295 0.09 -15.64 3.53
N ALA A 296 -0.35 -16.16 4.69
CA ALA A 296 -0.15 -17.57 5.04
C ALA A 296 -1.41 -18.19 5.62
N ARG A 297 -1.63 -19.48 5.33
CA ARG A 297 -2.66 -20.32 5.96
C ARG A 297 -2.07 -21.63 6.47
N SER A 298 -2.70 -22.21 7.50
CA SER A 298 -2.38 -23.53 8.02
C SER A 298 -3.54 -24.49 7.76
N PRO A 299 -3.27 -25.76 7.42
CA PRO A 299 -4.31 -26.78 7.37
C PRO A 299 -4.84 -27.14 8.78
N ASP A 300 -4.03 -26.92 9.82
CA ASP A 300 -4.31 -27.35 11.18
C ASP A 300 -5.11 -26.33 11.99
N ILE A 301 -5.10 -25.04 11.62
CA ILE A 301 -5.82 -23.98 12.33
C ILE A 301 -6.37 -22.94 11.37
N ARG A 302 -7.65 -22.58 11.52
CA ARG A 302 -8.28 -21.52 10.69
C ARG A 302 -7.69 -20.14 10.98
N GLY A 303 -7.57 -19.30 9.96
CA GLY A 303 -6.96 -17.97 10.06
C GLY A 303 -7.56 -17.09 11.15
N GLY A 304 -8.89 -17.05 11.30
CA GLY A 304 -9.54 -16.30 12.37
C GLY A 304 -9.28 -16.82 13.79
N GLU A 305 -9.08 -18.13 13.95
CA GLU A 305 -8.71 -18.73 15.23
C GLU A 305 -7.24 -18.41 15.55
N LEU A 306 -6.34 -18.58 14.58
CA LEU A 306 -4.92 -18.24 14.72
C LEU A 306 -4.74 -16.77 15.11
N TYR A 307 -5.43 -15.86 14.39
CA TYR A 307 -5.43 -14.42 14.69
C TYR A 307 -5.81 -14.14 16.15
N ARG A 308 -6.90 -14.74 16.66
CA ARG A 308 -7.38 -14.55 18.03
C ARG A 308 -6.39 -15.07 19.06
N LYS A 309 -5.88 -16.29 18.86
CA LYS A 309 -4.91 -16.92 19.78
C LYS A 309 -3.57 -16.18 19.81
N LEU A 310 -3.11 -15.63 18.67
CA LEU A 310 -1.91 -14.79 18.61
C LEU A 310 -2.14 -13.47 19.38
N LYS A 311 -3.30 -12.82 19.19
CA LYS A 311 -3.64 -11.59 19.92
C LYS A 311 -3.66 -11.79 21.42
N GLU A 312 -4.27 -12.87 21.92
CA GLU A 312 -4.26 -13.27 23.34
C GLU A 312 -2.83 -13.42 23.89
N ARG A 313 -1.86 -13.81 23.04
CA ARG A 313 -0.44 -13.99 23.36
C ARG A 313 0.44 -12.79 23.03
N GLY A 314 -0.17 -11.62 22.83
CA GLY A 314 0.54 -10.37 22.61
C GLY A 314 1.14 -10.18 21.20
N VAL A 315 0.64 -10.89 20.19
CA VAL A 315 1.07 -10.71 18.79
C VAL A 315 -0.13 -10.29 17.93
N LEU A 316 -0.01 -9.15 17.25
CA LEU A 316 -1.03 -8.65 16.33
C LEU A 316 -0.65 -8.97 14.88
N VAL A 317 -1.50 -9.75 14.21
CA VAL A 317 -1.48 -9.95 12.75
C VAL A 317 -2.78 -9.43 12.14
N ARG A 318 -2.92 -9.44 10.83
CA ARG A 318 -4.17 -9.04 10.17
C ARG A 318 -4.92 -10.26 9.66
N TRP A 319 -6.21 -10.34 9.96
CA TRP A 319 -7.14 -11.32 9.43
C TRP A 319 -8.27 -10.64 8.68
N PHE A 320 -8.82 -11.33 7.67
CA PHE A 320 -9.92 -10.86 6.83
C PHE A 320 -11.05 -11.89 6.84
N ALA A 321 -12.30 -11.42 7.03
CA ALA A 321 -13.47 -12.29 7.13
C ALA A 321 -14.04 -12.74 5.78
N SER A 322 -13.50 -12.26 4.65
CA SER A 322 -13.94 -12.62 3.29
C SER A 322 -13.73 -14.11 3.04
N ASP A 323 -14.73 -14.78 2.45
CA ASP A 323 -14.78 -16.24 2.28
C ASP A 323 -13.55 -16.84 1.61
N ARG A 324 -13.04 -16.24 0.54
CA ARG A 324 -11.87 -16.74 -0.19
C ARG A 324 -10.56 -16.67 0.61
N ILE A 325 -10.46 -15.77 1.59
CA ILE A 325 -9.21 -15.51 2.32
C ILE A 325 -9.33 -15.65 3.85
N ARG A 326 -10.49 -16.08 4.36
CA ARG A 326 -10.74 -16.22 5.82
C ARG A 326 -9.82 -17.24 6.52
N ASP A 327 -9.21 -18.15 5.78
CA ASP A 327 -8.27 -19.11 6.32
C ASP A 327 -6.82 -18.62 6.33
N PHE A 328 -6.57 -17.46 5.72
CA PHE A 328 -5.27 -16.80 5.72
C PHE A 328 -5.14 -15.75 6.81
N THR A 329 -3.88 -15.50 7.20
CA THR A 329 -3.46 -14.32 7.99
C THR A 329 -2.40 -13.55 7.22
N ARG A 330 -2.49 -12.21 7.22
CA ARG A 330 -1.41 -11.36 6.71
C ARG A 330 -0.52 -10.95 7.87
N ILE A 331 0.76 -11.24 7.75
CA ILE A 331 1.79 -11.06 8.77
C ILE A 331 2.79 -10.04 8.28
N THR A 332 2.83 -8.86 8.87
CA THR A 332 3.86 -7.85 8.59
C THR A 332 5.23 -8.39 8.96
N VAL A 333 6.24 -8.17 8.13
CA VAL A 333 7.63 -8.52 8.45
C VAL A 333 8.18 -7.49 9.45
N GLY A 334 8.44 -7.95 10.67
CA GLY A 334 9.07 -7.19 11.74
C GLY A 334 10.59 -7.30 11.74
N THR A 335 11.23 -6.97 12.87
CA THR A 335 12.64 -7.35 13.11
C THR A 335 12.76 -8.86 13.24
N ARG A 336 13.99 -9.37 13.19
CA ARG A 336 14.24 -10.81 13.39
C ARG A 336 13.66 -11.29 14.73
N GLU A 337 13.87 -10.55 15.80
CA GLU A 337 13.37 -10.85 17.14
C GLU A 337 11.83 -10.87 17.18
N GLN A 338 11.17 -9.92 16.49
CA GLN A 338 9.71 -9.90 16.39
C GLN A 338 9.16 -11.09 15.63
N MET A 339 9.84 -11.53 14.57
CA MET A 339 9.46 -12.75 13.85
C MET A 339 9.72 -14.01 14.67
N ASP A 340 10.80 -14.08 15.42
CA ASP A 340 11.08 -15.21 16.33
C ASP A 340 10.00 -15.33 17.43
N ILE A 341 9.53 -14.18 17.99
CA ILE A 341 8.39 -14.16 18.92
C ILE A 341 7.12 -14.70 18.25
N LEU A 342 6.79 -14.25 17.04
CA LEU A 342 5.64 -14.75 16.30
C LEU A 342 5.71 -16.27 16.11
N LEU A 343 6.85 -16.77 15.61
CA LEU A 343 7.07 -18.19 15.30
C LEU A 343 6.98 -19.06 16.56
N ASP A 344 7.53 -18.60 17.68
CA ASP A 344 7.39 -19.28 18.98
C ASP A 344 5.91 -19.38 19.40
N ARG A 345 5.14 -18.29 19.28
CA ARG A 345 3.71 -18.32 19.61
C ARG A 345 2.91 -19.24 18.68
N VAL A 346 3.25 -19.28 17.39
CA VAL A 346 2.62 -20.19 16.43
C VAL A 346 2.91 -21.65 16.81
N ARG A 347 4.17 -22.03 17.12
CA ARG A 347 4.54 -23.38 17.55
C ARG A 347 3.72 -23.81 18.77
N ASN A 348 3.71 -22.99 19.82
CA ASN A 348 2.97 -23.28 21.06
C ASN A 348 1.45 -23.45 20.80
N ILE A 349 0.86 -22.66 19.91
CA ILE A 349 -0.57 -22.77 19.53
C ILE A 349 -0.85 -24.11 18.84
N LEU A 350 0.04 -24.56 17.94
CA LEU A 350 -0.11 -25.83 17.23
C LEU A 350 0.09 -27.04 18.14
N GLU A 351 1.08 -26.99 19.04
CA GLU A 351 1.37 -28.04 20.04
C GLU A 351 0.19 -28.24 21.02
N GLU A 352 -0.36 -27.14 21.56
CA GLU A 352 -1.54 -27.21 22.43
C GLU A 352 -2.75 -27.83 21.72
N ARG A 353 -2.89 -27.62 20.43
CA ARG A 353 -3.97 -28.18 19.61
C ARG A 353 -3.73 -29.68 19.34
N GLY A 354 -2.51 -30.09 19.08
CA GLY A 354 -2.14 -31.49 18.89
C GLY A 354 -2.25 -32.35 20.17
N ALA A 355 -2.15 -31.69 21.35
CA ALA A 355 -2.31 -32.34 22.65
C ALA A 355 -3.78 -32.49 23.08
N ASN A 356 -4.72 -31.77 22.48
CA ASN A 356 -6.18 -31.83 22.72
C ASN A 356 -6.91 -31.99 21.37
N PRO A 357 -6.89 -33.20 20.75
CA PRO A 357 -7.55 -33.44 19.45
C PRO A 357 -9.09 -33.43 19.53
#